data_f9aacebd7d65375a469f9efe6d654b4b
#
_entry.id   f9aacebd7d65375a469f9efe6d654b4b
#
_cell.length_a   1.000
_cell.length_b   1.000
_cell.length_c   1.000
_cell.angle_alpha   90.00
_cell.angle_beta   90.00
_cell.angle_gamma   90.00
#
_symmetry.space_group_name_H-M   'P 1'
#
loop_
_entity.id
_entity.type
_entity.pdbx_description
1 polymer ?
#
loop_
_entity_poly.entity_id
_entity_poly.type
_entity_poly.pdbx_seq_one_letter_code
_entity_poly.pdbx_strand_id
1 'polypeptide(L)'
;MKVKELGTIAVGMLVILAMGMGDAPKPEAVQAFTVIEEVNEEPVKENTAKEKELTVQDQIVLACEEAGVNPEIAVAIARVETGHFASKAFTRLHNVGGLSVNEEPIAYESLEEGIAAFVDCLAWYQEDGLCTVEEIGKSWCPDNYEAWVSLVKKIMEEGYV
;
A
#
# COMPACT_ATOMS: atom_id res chain seq x y z
N MET A 1 7.00 -31.99 -12.91
CA MET A 1 6.04 -30.90 -12.89
C MET A 1 6.75 -29.67 -13.43
N LYS A 2 6.27 -29.01 -14.50
CA LYS A 2 6.98 -27.91 -15.15
C LYS A 2 6.68 -26.64 -14.39
N VAL A 3 7.69 -26.02 -13.80
CA VAL A 3 7.65 -24.69 -13.24
C VAL A 3 7.50 -23.70 -14.42
N LYS A 4 6.41 -22.94 -14.44
CA LYS A 4 6.26 -21.81 -15.37
C LYS A 4 7.14 -20.68 -14.88
N GLU A 5 8.05 -20.26 -15.76
CA GLU A 5 8.87 -19.07 -15.55
C GLU A 5 7.94 -17.83 -15.42
N LEU A 6 8.04 -17.13 -14.28
CA LEU A 6 7.45 -15.82 -14.11
C LEU A 6 8.22 -14.83 -15.00
N GLY A 7 7.52 -14.30 -15.98
CA GLY A 7 8.06 -13.27 -16.86
C GLY A 7 8.39 -12.01 -16.09
N THR A 8 9.59 -11.51 -16.32
CA THR A 8 10.09 -10.22 -15.88
C THR A 8 9.17 -9.11 -16.35
N ILE A 9 8.52 -8.40 -15.42
CA ILE A 9 7.78 -7.17 -15.73
C ILE A 9 8.82 -6.07 -15.95
N ALA A 10 9.10 -5.78 -17.22
CA ALA A 10 9.89 -4.62 -17.59
C ALA A 10 9.06 -3.35 -17.39
N VAL A 11 9.44 -2.53 -16.43
CA VAL A 11 8.92 -1.17 -16.26
C VAL A 11 9.38 -0.37 -17.48
N GLY A 12 8.47 -0.16 -18.43
CA GLY A 12 8.70 0.64 -19.62
C GLY A 12 8.76 2.12 -19.27
N MET A 13 9.97 2.66 -19.18
CA MET A 13 10.23 4.09 -19.12
C MET A 13 9.84 4.72 -20.47
N LEU A 14 8.68 5.39 -20.50
CA LEU A 14 8.23 6.13 -21.68
C LEU A 14 9.05 7.41 -21.83
N VAL A 15 10.07 7.39 -22.68
CA VAL A 15 10.79 8.59 -23.10
C VAL A 15 9.98 9.26 -24.21
N ILE A 16 9.32 10.37 -23.88
CA ILE A 16 8.68 11.23 -24.88
C ILE A 16 9.75 12.10 -25.50
N LEU A 17 10.18 11.76 -26.72
CA LEU A 17 11.00 12.63 -27.57
C LEU A 17 10.09 13.68 -28.22
N ALA A 18 10.06 14.89 -27.69
CA ALA A 18 9.44 16.03 -28.38
C ALA A 18 10.43 16.64 -29.37
N MET A 19 10.31 16.31 -30.65
CA MET A 19 10.85 17.13 -31.75
C MET A 19 9.76 18.10 -32.17
N GLY A 20 10.06 19.38 -32.09
CA GLY A 20 9.20 20.43 -32.64
C GLY A 20 9.85 21.78 -32.45
N MET A 21 10.70 22.18 -33.45
CA MET A 21 11.18 23.54 -33.59
C MET A 21 10.00 24.43 -34.00
N GLY A 22 9.76 25.48 -33.21
CA GLY A 22 8.82 26.54 -33.51
C GLY A 22 9.19 27.77 -32.70
N ASP A 23 9.47 28.87 -33.40
CA ASP A 23 9.89 30.17 -32.86
C ASP A 23 8.99 30.65 -31.71
N ALA A 24 9.59 30.98 -30.58
CA ALA A 24 8.93 31.62 -29.47
C ALA A 24 8.83 33.14 -29.69
N PRO A 25 7.66 33.77 -29.56
CA PRO A 25 7.54 35.23 -29.52
C PRO A 25 8.10 35.78 -28.21
N LYS A 26 8.80 36.92 -28.34
CA LYS A 26 9.34 37.67 -27.20
C LYS A 26 8.23 38.08 -26.21
N PRO A 27 8.45 37.98 -24.90
CA PRO A 27 7.52 38.50 -23.92
C PRO A 27 7.57 40.04 -23.92
N GLU A 28 6.44 40.67 -24.21
CA GLU A 28 6.19 42.08 -23.89
C GLU A 28 6.13 42.28 -22.38
N ALA A 29 6.78 43.34 -21.90
CA ALA A 29 6.81 43.71 -20.50
C ALA A 29 5.41 44.09 -20.00
N VAL A 30 4.83 43.23 -19.19
CA VAL A 30 3.62 43.55 -18.42
C VAL A 30 4.04 44.37 -17.19
N GLN A 31 3.61 45.64 -17.14
CA GLN A 31 3.80 46.50 -15.99
C GLN A 31 3.12 45.90 -14.78
N ALA A 32 3.90 45.68 -13.72
CA ALA A 32 3.39 45.25 -12.42
C ALA A 32 2.52 46.36 -11.80
N PHE A 33 1.24 46.08 -11.70
CA PHE A 33 0.29 46.87 -10.92
C PHE A 33 0.38 46.40 -9.48
N THR A 34 1.08 47.11 -8.64
CA THR A 34 1.15 46.84 -7.20
C THR A 34 -0.11 47.38 -6.56
N VAL A 35 -1.11 46.52 -6.37
CA VAL A 35 -2.21 46.78 -5.42
C VAL A 35 -1.74 46.21 -4.08
N ILE A 36 -1.38 47.08 -3.18
CA ILE A 36 -1.16 46.72 -1.77
C ILE A 36 -2.54 46.73 -1.13
N GLU A 37 -3.18 45.58 -1.08
CA GLU A 37 -4.34 45.36 -0.23
C GLU A 37 -3.80 45.00 1.16
N GLU A 38 -4.03 45.91 2.14
CA GLU A 38 -3.76 45.67 3.54
C GLU A 38 -4.60 44.49 4.02
N VAL A 39 -4.03 43.28 4.03
CA VAL A 39 -4.63 42.13 4.67
C VAL A 39 -4.50 42.28 6.16
N ASN A 40 -5.60 42.60 6.80
CA ASN A 40 -5.77 42.61 8.23
C ASN A 40 -5.60 41.17 8.75
N GLU A 41 -4.39 40.82 9.20
CA GLU A 41 -4.10 39.50 9.77
C GLU A 41 -4.78 39.42 11.16
N GLU A 42 -6.00 38.86 11.20
CA GLU A 42 -6.48 38.31 12.45
C GLU A 42 -5.60 37.09 12.82
N PRO A 43 -5.21 36.95 14.11
CA PRO A 43 -4.37 35.82 14.51
C PRO A 43 -5.12 34.53 14.29
N VAL A 44 -4.69 33.75 13.29
CA VAL A 44 -5.10 32.37 13.08
C VAL A 44 -4.71 31.62 14.37
N LYS A 45 -5.70 31.26 15.17
CA LYS A 45 -5.52 30.35 16.29
C LYS A 45 -5.01 29.05 15.69
N GLU A 46 -3.72 28.81 15.86
CA GLU A 46 -3.04 27.56 15.58
C GLU A 46 -3.75 26.45 16.37
N ASN A 47 -4.68 25.80 15.70
CA ASN A 47 -5.40 24.66 16.25
C ASN A 47 -4.46 23.46 16.10
N THR A 48 -3.51 23.35 17.06
CA THR A 48 -2.66 22.18 17.21
C THR A 48 -3.52 21.00 17.70
N ALA A 49 -4.43 20.56 16.84
CA ALA A 49 -4.92 19.19 16.93
C ALA A 49 -3.69 18.31 16.68
N LYS A 50 -3.21 17.63 17.71
CA LYS A 50 -2.18 16.61 17.59
C LYS A 50 -2.69 15.64 16.54
N GLU A 51 -2.11 15.65 15.35
CA GLU A 51 -2.40 14.70 14.29
C GLU A 51 -2.11 13.32 14.88
N LYS A 52 -3.19 12.52 15.04
CA LYS A 52 -3.05 11.18 15.61
C LYS A 52 -2.25 10.36 14.61
N GLU A 53 -1.06 9.93 14.99
CA GLU A 53 -0.23 9.05 14.18
C GLU A 53 -1.02 7.79 13.83
N LEU A 54 -1.11 7.47 12.54
CA LEU A 54 -1.85 6.32 12.04
C LEU A 54 -1.19 5.03 12.53
N THR A 55 -1.99 4.13 13.06
CA THR A 55 -1.50 2.78 13.38
C THR A 55 -1.19 2.00 12.10
N VAL A 56 -0.45 0.90 12.22
CA VAL A 56 -0.19 0.00 11.07
C VAL A 56 -1.49 -0.49 10.45
N GLN A 57 -2.50 -0.78 11.28
CA GLN A 57 -3.82 -1.20 10.81
C GLN A 57 -4.52 -0.10 10.02
N ASP A 58 -4.48 1.15 10.51
CA ASP A 58 -5.05 2.30 9.80
C ASP A 58 -4.40 2.49 8.43
N GLN A 59 -3.08 2.31 8.34
CA GLN A 59 -2.33 2.41 7.08
C GLN A 59 -2.71 1.30 6.10
N ILE A 60 -2.88 0.05 6.57
CA ILE A 60 -3.36 -1.07 5.75
C ILE A 60 -4.77 -0.80 5.24
N VAL A 61 -5.67 -0.32 6.10
CA VAL A 61 -7.06 0.02 5.72
C VAL A 61 -7.07 1.05 4.59
N LEU A 62 -6.33 2.15 4.74
CA LEU A 62 -6.26 3.19 3.71
C LEU A 62 -5.72 2.65 2.38
N ALA A 63 -4.64 1.88 2.41
CA ALA A 63 -4.08 1.26 1.20
C ALA A 63 -5.07 0.30 0.52
N CYS A 64 -5.83 -0.47 1.31
CA CYS A 64 -6.88 -1.36 0.79
C CYS A 64 -8.04 -0.59 0.15
N GLU A 65 -8.46 0.52 0.75
CA GLU A 65 -9.51 1.38 0.19
C GLU A 65 -9.11 1.96 -1.16
N GLU A 66 -7.85 2.41 -1.29
CA GLU A 66 -7.30 2.91 -2.55
C GLU A 66 -7.21 1.83 -3.64
N ALA A 67 -6.83 0.60 -3.26
CA ALA A 67 -6.69 -0.53 -4.18
C ALA A 67 -8.00 -1.29 -4.44
N GLY A 68 -9.09 -0.98 -3.74
CA GLY A 68 -10.36 -1.70 -3.84
C GLY A 68 -10.31 -3.12 -3.23
N VAL A 69 -9.38 -3.37 -2.32
CA VAL A 69 -9.23 -4.64 -1.59
C VAL A 69 -10.06 -4.62 -0.32
N ASN A 70 -10.57 -5.77 0.12
CA ASN A 70 -11.31 -5.87 1.37
C ASN A 70 -10.38 -5.64 2.58
N PRO A 71 -10.52 -4.51 3.32
CA PRO A 71 -9.60 -4.18 4.41
C PRO A 71 -9.72 -5.11 5.61
N GLU A 72 -10.91 -5.67 5.87
CA GLU A 72 -11.13 -6.59 6.99
C GLU A 72 -10.32 -7.88 6.82
N ILE A 73 -10.34 -8.45 5.62
CA ILE A 73 -9.55 -9.62 5.28
C ILE A 73 -8.05 -9.28 5.32
N ALA A 74 -7.64 -8.16 4.73
CA ALA A 74 -6.24 -7.75 4.69
C ALA A 74 -5.65 -7.56 6.09
N VAL A 75 -6.31 -6.81 6.97
CA VAL A 75 -5.85 -6.60 8.35
C VAL A 75 -5.76 -7.92 9.11
N ALA A 76 -6.75 -8.81 8.96
CA ALA A 76 -6.73 -10.11 9.62
C ALA A 76 -5.56 -10.99 9.15
N ILE A 77 -5.31 -11.05 7.83
CA ILE A 77 -4.15 -11.77 7.27
C ILE A 77 -2.84 -11.16 7.80
N ALA A 78 -2.68 -9.83 7.72
CA ALA A 78 -1.49 -9.16 8.21
C ALA A 78 -1.21 -9.47 9.69
N ARG A 79 -2.22 -9.49 10.54
CA ARG A 79 -2.08 -9.86 11.97
C ARG A 79 -1.65 -11.31 12.15
N VAL A 80 -2.17 -12.24 11.35
CA VAL A 80 -1.75 -13.65 11.38
C VAL A 80 -0.28 -13.77 10.98
N GLU A 81 0.09 -13.23 9.81
CA GLU A 81 1.43 -13.37 9.22
C GLU A 81 2.52 -12.69 10.06
N THR A 82 2.18 -11.60 10.70
CA THR A 82 3.14 -10.82 11.50
C THR A 82 3.11 -11.16 13.00
N GLY A 83 2.25 -12.07 13.44
CA GLY A 83 2.03 -12.31 14.86
C GLY A 83 1.60 -11.03 15.58
N HIS A 84 0.55 -10.38 15.10
CA HIS A 84 0.04 -9.09 15.60
C HIS A 84 1.08 -7.96 15.51
N PHE A 85 1.80 -7.88 14.37
CA PHE A 85 2.83 -6.87 14.10
C PHE A 85 4.07 -6.95 15.01
N ALA A 86 4.36 -8.13 15.57
CA ALA A 86 5.46 -8.35 16.50
C ALA A 86 6.60 -9.23 15.92
N SER A 87 6.41 -9.86 14.77
CA SER A 87 7.40 -10.77 14.19
C SER A 87 8.69 -10.04 13.77
N LYS A 88 9.80 -10.79 13.68
CA LYS A 88 11.08 -10.23 13.20
C LYS A 88 11.02 -9.83 11.71
N ALA A 89 10.27 -10.56 10.90
CA ALA A 89 10.05 -10.23 9.50
C ALA A 89 9.34 -8.88 9.38
N PHE A 90 8.32 -8.64 10.17
CA PHE A 90 7.65 -7.34 10.21
C PHE A 90 8.57 -6.22 10.74
N THR A 91 9.14 -6.40 11.94
CA THR A 91 9.85 -5.30 12.63
C THR A 91 11.21 -4.95 12.02
N ARG A 92 11.85 -5.84 11.26
CA ARG A 92 13.17 -5.61 10.66
C ARG A 92 13.15 -5.49 9.15
N LEU A 93 12.20 -6.15 8.50
CA LEU A 93 12.14 -6.23 7.05
C LEU A 93 10.91 -5.50 6.49
N HIS A 94 10.08 -4.90 7.34
CA HIS A 94 8.80 -4.25 6.98
C HIS A 94 7.86 -5.17 6.18
N ASN A 95 8.01 -6.49 6.35
CA ASN A 95 7.25 -7.49 5.61
C ASN A 95 5.92 -7.76 6.32
N VAL A 96 4.85 -7.18 5.79
CA VAL A 96 3.51 -7.20 6.39
C VAL A 96 2.76 -8.50 6.09
N GLY A 97 2.98 -9.09 4.93
CA GLY A 97 2.25 -10.27 4.46
C GLY A 97 3.02 -11.59 4.57
N GLY A 98 4.21 -11.62 5.18
CA GLY A 98 5.04 -12.83 5.17
C GLY A 98 5.53 -13.20 3.76
N LEU A 99 5.58 -12.23 2.84
CA LEU A 99 5.93 -12.45 1.44
C LEU A 99 7.39 -12.94 1.30
N SER A 100 7.60 -13.92 0.42
CA SER A 100 8.92 -14.53 0.23
C SER A 100 9.20 -14.87 -1.23
N VAL A 101 10.48 -14.92 -1.57
CA VAL A 101 10.97 -15.42 -2.86
C VAL A 101 11.98 -16.53 -2.58
N ASN A 102 11.75 -17.72 -3.14
CA ASN A 102 12.60 -18.90 -2.89
C ASN A 102 12.78 -19.19 -1.39
N GLU A 103 11.72 -19.10 -0.61
CA GLU A 103 11.68 -19.30 0.85
C GLU A 103 12.41 -18.22 1.68
N GLU A 104 13.01 -17.21 1.03
CA GLU A 104 13.65 -16.08 1.72
C GLU A 104 12.65 -14.94 1.87
N PRO A 105 12.43 -14.40 3.09
CA PRO A 105 11.53 -13.27 3.32
C PRO A 105 12.00 -12.03 2.55
N ILE A 106 11.07 -11.34 1.90
CA ILE A 106 11.37 -10.08 1.22
C ILE A 106 11.59 -8.98 2.27
N ALA A 107 12.64 -8.18 2.07
CA ALA A 107 12.88 -6.96 2.83
C ALA A 107 12.44 -5.75 2.02
N TYR A 108 11.71 -4.85 2.65
CA TYR A 108 11.25 -3.58 2.08
C TYR A 108 11.99 -2.41 2.72
N GLU A 109 12.18 -1.32 1.99
CA GLU A 109 12.89 -0.14 2.48
C GLU A 109 12.09 0.62 3.57
N SER A 110 10.76 0.55 3.50
CA SER A 110 9.85 1.19 4.46
C SER A 110 8.62 0.34 4.75
N LEU A 111 7.92 0.67 5.84
CA LEU A 111 6.64 0.05 6.17
C LEU A 111 5.59 0.32 5.09
N GLU A 112 5.59 1.52 4.52
CA GLU A 112 4.69 1.92 3.43
C GLU A 112 4.87 1.01 2.21
N GLU A 113 6.13 0.76 1.80
CA GLU A 113 6.45 -0.16 0.69
C GLU A 113 5.99 -1.58 1.01
N GLY A 114 6.21 -2.05 2.23
CA GLY A 114 5.77 -3.38 2.66
C GLY A 114 4.25 -3.53 2.68
N ILE A 115 3.51 -2.48 3.07
CA ILE A 115 2.05 -2.45 3.02
C ILE A 115 1.58 -2.44 1.56
N ALA A 116 2.15 -1.60 0.71
CA ALA A 116 1.79 -1.55 -0.71
C ALA A 116 1.98 -2.91 -1.39
N ALA A 117 3.14 -3.54 -1.22
CA ALA A 117 3.41 -4.86 -1.80
C ALA A 117 2.45 -5.94 -1.29
N PHE A 118 2.06 -5.89 -0.03
CA PHE A 118 1.08 -6.80 0.56
C PHE A 118 -0.32 -6.60 -0.03
N VAL A 119 -0.77 -5.35 -0.13
CA VAL A 119 -2.09 -5.02 -0.70
C VAL A 119 -2.13 -5.34 -2.19
N ASP A 120 -1.07 -5.06 -2.95
CA ASP A 120 -0.95 -5.44 -4.37
C ASP A 120 -1.06 -6.96 -4.55
N CYS A 121 -0.46 -7.74 -3.65
CA CYS A 121 -0.58 -9.19 -3.67
C CYS A 121 -2.04 -9.64 -3.47
N LEU A 122 -2.78 -9.02 -2.54
CA LEU A 122 -4.20 -9.32 -2.32
C LEU A 122 -5.07 -8.85 -3.48
N ALA A 123 -4.78 -7.70 -4.08
CA ALA A 123 -5.46 -7.22 -5.28
C ALA A 123 -5.32 -8.20 -6.44
N TRP A 124 -4.12 -8.76 -6.64
CA TRP A 124 -3.88 -9.80 -7.64
C TRP A 124 -4.72 -11.07 -7.38
N TYR A 125 -4.82 -11.53 -6.12
CA TYR A 125 -5.71 -12.64 -5.77
C TYR A 125 -7.17 -12.33 -6.11
N GLN A 126 -7.62 -11.11 -5.82
CA GLN A 126 -8.98 -10.68 -6.10
C GLN A 126 -9.28 -10.61 -7.62
N GLU A 127 -8.32 -10.16 -8.43
CA GLU A 127 -8.40 -10.18 -9.90
C GLU A 127 -8.54 -11.60 -10.44
N ASP A 128 -7.90 -12.60 -9.81
CA ASP A 128 -8.04 -14.02 -10.12
C ASP A 128 -9.34 -14.65 -9.57
N GLY A 129 -10.22 -13.85 -8.95
CA GLY A 129 -11.52 -14.27 -8.40
C GLY A 129 -11.43 -14.87 -6.99
N LEU A 130 -10.30 -14.77 -6.30
CA LEU A 130 -10.10 -15.26 -4.94
C LEU A 130 -10.41 -14.13 -3.94
N CYS A 131 -11.67 -13.99 -3.55
CA CYS A 131 -12.17 -12.85 -2.76
C CYS A 131 -12.49 -13.21 -1.29
N THR A 132 -12.50 -14.49 -0.95
CA THR A 132 -12.79 -14.97 0.40
C THR A 132 -11.54 -15.51 1.10
N VAL A 133 -11.57 -15.57 2.43
CA VAL A 133 -10.46 -16.14 3.23
C VAL A 133 -10.19 -17.58 2.81
N GLU A 134 -11.25 -18.35 2.51
CA GLU A 134 -11.14 -19.75 2.06
C GLU A 134 -10.48 -19.89 0.68
N GLU A 135 -10.81 -19.01 -0.24
CA GLU A 135 -10.23 -19.03 -1.58
C GLU A 135 -8.76 -18.62 -1.53
N ILE A 136 -8.46 -17.51 -0.86
CA ILE A 136 -7.09 -17.02 -0.66
C ILE A 136 -6.24 -18.09 0.05
N GLY A 137 -6.74 -18.67 1.12
CA GLY A 137 -6.01 -19.62 1.96
C GLY A 137 -5.53 -20.87 1.23
N LYS A 138 -6.22 -21.30 0.17
CA LYS A 138 -5.79 -22.45 -0.66
C LYS A 138 -4.46 -22.19 -1.37
N SER A 139 -4.19 -20.96 -1.74
CA SER A 139 -2.94 -20.55 -2.40
C SER A 139 -1.93 -19.99 -1.40
N TRP A 140 -2.40 -19.30 -0.38
CA TRP A 140 -1.55 -18.63 0.59
C TRP A 140 -0.88 -19.61 1.57
N CYS A 141 -1.65 -20.56 2.12
CA CYS A 141 -1.18 -21.51 3.12
C CYS A 141 -1.70 -22.92 2.83
N PRO A 142 -1.33 -23.55 1.70
CA PRO A 142 -1.90 -24.85 1.26
C PRO A 142 -1.65 -25.98 2.27
N ASP A 143 -0.47 -26.02 2.89
CA ASP A 143 -0.07 -27.10 3.78
C ASP A 143 -0.78 -27.06 5.15
N ASN A 144 -1.26 -25.88 5.58
CA ASN A 144 -1.95 -25.71 6.84
C ASN A 144 -3.25 -24.90 6.68
N TYR A 145 -3.92 -25.12 5.56
CA TYR A 145 -5.08 -24.37 5.10
C TYR A 145 -6.18 -24.18 6.16
N GLU A 146 -6.67 -25.30 6.75
CA GLU A 146 -7.82 -25.25 7.67
C GLU A 146 -7.51 -24.44 8.95
N ALA A 147 -6.32 -24.64 9.49
CA ALA A 147 -5.89 -23.91 10.68
C ALA A 147 -5.67 -22.43 10.39
N TRP A 148 -5.08 -22.11 9.24
CA TRP A 148 -4.87 -20.73 8.80
C TRP A 148 -6.20 -19.99 8.59
N VAL A 149 -7.14 -20.59 7.85
CA VAL A 149 -8.48 -20.02 7.62
C VAL A 149 -9.20 -19.77 8.94
N SER A 150 -9.16 -20.76 9.86
CA SER A 150 -9.78 -20.63 11.18
C SER A 150 -9.18 -19.47 11.98
N LEU A 151 -7.86 -19.29 11.92
CA LEU A 151 -7.16 -18.22 12.63
C LEU A 151 -7.48 -16.83 12.04
N VAL A 152 -7.46 -16.69 10.71
CA VAL A 152 -7.83 -15.43 10.04
C VAL A 152 -9.26 -15.03 10.39
N LYS A 153 -10.22 -15.96 10.27
CA LYS A 153 -11.62 -15.70 10.63
C LYS A 153 -11.81 -15.30 12.09
N LYS A 154 -11.10 -15.96 13.00
CA LYS A 154 -11.13 -15.59 14.41
C LYS A 154 -10.68 -14.14 14.64
N ILE A 155 -9.63 -13.70 13.94
CA ILE A 155 -9.16 -12.32 14.04
C ILE A 155 -10.17 -11.33 13.44
N MET A 156 -10.85 -11.69 12.35
CA MET A 156 -11.93 -10.88 11.79
C MET A 156 -13.10 -10.72 12.79
N GLU A 157 -13.46 -11.78 13.50
CA GLU A 157 -14.51 -11.73 14.55
C GLU A 157 -14.11 -10.85 15.74
N GLU A 158 -12.83 -10.78 16.10
CA GLU A 158 -12.31 -9.91 17.16
C GLU A 158 -12.40 -8.41 16.77
N GLY A 159 -12.50 -8.13 15.47
CA GLY A 159 -12.42 -6.79 14.93
C GLY A 159 -11.00 -6.19 14.99
N TYR A 160 -10.81 -5.08 14.32
CA TYR A 160 -9.54 -4.33 14.32
C TYR A 160 -9.71 -2.94 14.98
N VAL A 161 -10.55 -2.91 16.02
CA VAL A 161 -10.75 -1.72 16.84
C VAL A 161 -9.73 -1.69 17.97
#